data_0871b38caed2b95b1479096d15eb1919
#
_entry.id   0871b38caed2b95b1479096d15eb1919
#
_cell.length_a   1.000
_cell.length_b   1.000
_cell.length_c   1.000
_cell.angle_alpha   90.00
_cell.angle_beta   90.00
_cell.angle_gamma   90.00
#
_symmetry.space_group_name_H-M   'P 1'
#
loop_
_entity.id
_entity.type
_entity.pdbx_description
1 polymer ?
#
loop_
_entity_poly.entity_id
_entity_poly.type
_entity_poly.pdbx_seq_one_letter_code
_entity_poly.pdbx_strand_id
1 'polypeptide(L)'
;MITRTDAGASDGKFNDMRRILSVFAGLVCILSCQPQSELPYTRMTNYYVRNDAELPVEGKIDDRASFESLFGMATLMGTDGQPTPVDWDGEFVLAVVDPATNNQTALDPESLRQEGEELVFTYTETSGGNQSYWTLPVLMIKVDRKYDTGSVRFIRHKTGGSGQAVPENR
;
A
#
# COMPACT_ATOMS: atom_id res chain seq x y z
N MET A 1 62.13 -61.23 16.85
CA MET A 1 61.74 -61.11 15.43
C MET A 1 60.66 -60.06 15.40
N ILE A 2 61.00 -58.90 14.86
CA ILE A 2 60.24 -57.64 14.89
C ILE A 2 59.42 -57.55 13.62
N THR A 3 58.17 -57.31 13.71
CA THR A 3 57.41 -56.78 12.57
C THR A 3 56.53 -55.55 12.98
N ARG A 4 56.91 -54.50 12.38
CA ARG A 4 56.34 -53.14 12.45
C ARG A 4 55.10 -53.11 11.56
N THR A 5 53.99 -52.54 12.05
CA THR A 5 52.82 -52.24 11.20
C THR A 5 52.59 -50.75 11.18
N ASP A 6 52.68 -50.20 9.99
CA ASP A 6 52.45 -48.79 9.66
C ASP A 6 51.02 -48.41 9.85
N ALA A 7 50.79 -47.25 10.49
CA ALA A 7 49.54 -46.54 10.51
C ALA A 7 49.54 -45.54 9.34
N GLY A 8 48.74 -45.82 8.33
CA GLY A 8 48.53 -44.92 7.19
C GLY A 8 47.26 -44.11 7.32
N ALA A 9 47.46 -42.84 7.37
CA ALA A 9 46.67 -41.71 6.84
C ALA A 9 45.18 -41.91 6.50
N SER A 10 44.35 -41.13 7.19
CA SER A 10 43.01 -40.72 6.72
C SER A 10 42.66 -39.30 7.08
N ASP A 11 43.50 -38.33 6.73
CA ASP A 11 43.26 -36.90 7.00
C ASP A 11 42.71 -36.12 5.80
N GLY A 12 42.49 -36.78 4.63
CA GLY A 12 42.07 -36.09 3.41
C GLY A 12 40.56 -35.84 3.25
N LYS A 13 39.70 -36.58 3.93
CA LYS A 13 38.23 -36.49 3.70
C LYS A 13 37.49 -35.45 4.50
N PHE A 14 38.03 -34.97 5.60
CA PHE A 14 37.38 -34.00 6.44
C PHE A 14 37.51 -32.55 5.93
N ASN A 15 38.52 -32.22 5.15
CA ASN A 15 38.72 -30.88 4.62
C ASN A 15 37.83 -30.57 3.41
N ASP A 16 37.47 -31.55 2.62
CA ASP A 16 36.59 -31.35 1.46
C ASP A 16 35.13 -31.13 1.90
N MET A 17 34.68 -31.77 2.97
CA MET A 17 33.34 -31.63 3.50
C MET A 17 33.11 -30.22 4.14
N ARG A 18 34.17 -29.63 4.71
CA ARG A 18 34.12 -28.26 5.23
C ARG A 18 34.07 -27.20 4.12
N ARG A 19 34.72 -27.43 3.00
CA ARG A 19 34.70 -26.54 1.82
C ARG A 19 33.36 -26.57 1.10
N ILE A 20 32.72 -27.73 1.01
CA ILE A 20 31.38 -27.88 0.41
C ILE A 20 30.32 -27.21 1.28
N LEU A 21 30.42 -27.29 2.61
CA LEU A 21 29.47 -26.64 3.53
C LEU A 21 29.56 -25.11 3.49
N SER A 22 30.76 -24.53 3.25
CA SER A 22 30.97 -23.10 3.13
C SER A 22 30.41 -22.50 1.85
N VAL A 23 30.38 -23.27 0.75
CA VAL A 23 29.81 -22.83 -0.53
C VAL A 23 28.27 -22.83 -0.49
N PHE A 24 27.65 -23.75 0.25
CA PHE A 24 26.19 -23.81 0.40
C PHE A 24 25.66 -22.70 1.31
N ALA A 25 26.42 -22.25 2.31
CA ALA A 25 26.00 -21.14 3.19
C ALA A 25 26.02 -19.78 2.48
N GLY A 26 26.84 -19.61 1.44
CA GLY A 26 26.92 -18.39 0.65
C GLY A 26 25.81 -18.21 -0.40
N LEU A 27 25.14 -19.31 -0.80
CA LEU A 27 24.15 -19.29 -1.89
C LEU A 27 22.73 -18.99 -1.44
N VAL A 28 22.45 -19.07 -0.13
CA VAL A 28 21.09 -18.83 0.43
C VAL A 28 20.75 -17.35 0.55
N CYS A 29 21.70 -16.42 0.49
CA CYS A 29 21.45 -14.99 0.70
C CYS A 29 21.03 -14.20 -0.56
N ILE A 30 20.92 -14.82 -1.75
CA ILE A 30 20.65 -14.10 -3.00
C ILE A 30 19.16 -14.19 -3.42
N LEU A 31 18.32 -14.92 -2.69
CA LEU A 31 16.93 -15.20 -3.08
C LEU A 31 15.88 -14.25 -2.48
N SER A 32 16.28 -13.15 -1.81
CA SER A 32 15.34 -12.25 -1.11
C SER A 32 15.05 -10.91 -1.82
N CYS A 33 15.49 -10.70 -3.05
CA CYS A 33 15.10 -9.53 -3.82
C CYS A 33 14.12 -9.95 -4.93
N GLN A 34 12.91 -10.36 -4.55
CA GLN A 34 11.80 -10.36 -5.51
C GLN A 34 11.40 -8.89 -5.70
N PRO A 35 11.34 -8.37 -6.94
CA PRO A 35 10.73 -7.07 -7.18
C PRO A 35 9.28 -7.18 -6.70
N GLN A 36 8.93 -6.38 -5.70
CA GLN A 36 7.55 -6.28 -5.22
C GLN A 36 6.70 -5.80 -6.40
N SER A 37 5.90 -6.72 -6.96
CA SER A 37 5.01 -6.38 -8.06
C SER A 37 3.90 -5.48 -7.55
N GLU A 38 3.70 -4.39 -8.27
CA GLU A 38 2.56 -3.50 -8.04
C GLU A 38 1.26 -4.24 -8.36
N LEU A 39 0.29 -4.16 -7.45
CA LEU A 39 -1.01 -4.81 -7.60
C LEU A 39 -1.98 -3.86 -8.32
N PRO A 40 -2.83 -4.39 -9.20
CA PRO A 40 -3.83 -3.59 -9.89
C PRO A 40 -4.93 -3.15 -8.92
N TYR A 41 -5.38 -1.92 -9.08
CA TYR A 41 -6.54 -1.35 -8.38
C TYR A 41 -7.32 -0.43 -9.33
N THR A 42 -8.54 -0.10 -8.95
CA THR A 42 -9.35 0.88 -9.68
C THR A 42 -9.70 2.04 -8.74
N ARG A 43 -9.37 3.28 -9.12
CA ARG A 43 -9.83 4.48 -8.40
C ARG A 43 -11.35 4.59 -8.48
N MET A 44 -12.00 4.83 -7.36
CA MET A 44 -13.45 5.00 -7.30
C MET A 44 -13.81 6.48 -7.39
N THR A 45 -14.89 6.76 -8.08
CA THR A 45 -15.42 8.11 -8.31
C THR A 45 -16.92 8.17 -8.09
N ASN A 46 -17.46 9.39 -7.96
CA ASN A 46 -18.88 9.67 -7.86
C ASN A 46 -19.55 9.10 -6.58
N TYR A 47 -18.84 9.28 -5.48
CA TYR A 47 -19.36 9.07 -4.14
C TYR A 47 -19.17 10.34 -3.28
N TYR A 48 -20.01 10.52 -2.30
CA TYR A 48 -19.86 11.55 -1.26
C TYR A 48 -19.78 10.90 0.11
N VAL A 49 -19.11 11.56 1.04
CA VAL A 49 -19.08 11.13 2.45
C VAL A 49 -20.37 11.58 3.11
N ARG A 50 -21.02 10.66 3.83
CA ARG A 50 -22.26 10.97 4.57
C ARG A 50 -21.97 11.93 5.73
N ASN A 51 -22.93 12.79 6.02
CA ASN A 51 -22.80 13.81 7.07
C ASN A 51 -22.74 13.21 8.48
N ASP A 52 -23.23 12.00 8.65
CA ASP A 52 -23.29 11.24 9.89
C ASP A 52 -22.13 10.22 10.02
N ALA A 53 -21.19 10.21 9.07
CA ALA A 53 -20.01 9.34 9.11
C ALA A 53 -19.02 9.80 10.19
N GLU A 54 -18.47 8.86 10.94
CA GLU A 54 -17.38 9.14 11.88
C GLU A 54 -16.06 9.33 11.11
N LEU A 55 -15.38 10.46 11.30
CA LEU A 55 -14.17 10.85 10.59
C LEU A 55 -13.03 11.13 11.58
N PRO A 56 -11.75 10.98 11.13
CA PRO A 56 -11.29 10.54 9.80
C PRO A 56 -11.47 9.04 9.57
N VAL A 57 -11.50 8.62 8.30
CA VAL A 57 -11.49 7.21 7.90
C VAL A 57 -10.15 6.89 7.21
N GLU A 58 -9.47 5.86 7.67
CA GLU A 58 -8.36 5.24 6.96
C GLU A 58 -8.47 3.73 7.20
N GLY A 59 -8.87 2.98 6.18
CA GLY A 59 -9.13 1.57 6.41
C GLY A 59 -9.61 0.79 5.20
N LYS A 60 -9.73 -0.50 5.43
CA LYS A 60 -10.29 -1.49 4.53
C LYS A 60 -11.77 -1.68 4.84
N ILE A 61 -12.58 -1.76 3.80
CA ILE A 61 -14.03 -1.98 3.86
C ILE A 61 -14.35 -3.23 3.05
N ASP A 62 -14.87 -4.23 3.73
CA ASP A 62 -15.07 -5.56 3.17
C ASP A 62 -16.50 -5.84 2.71
N ASP A 63 -17.47 -5.03 3.11
CA ASP A 63 -18.87 -5.27 2.85
C ASP A 63 -19.65 -3.99 2.51
N ARG A 64 -20.78 -4.21 1.84
CA ARG A 64 -21.68 -3.14 1.39
C ARG A 64 -22.23 -2.30 2.53
N ALA A 65 -22.63 -2.91 3.65
CA ALA A 65 -23.29 -2.20 4.73
C ALA A 65 -22.33 -1.22 5.42
N SER A 66 -21.11 -1.66 5.67
CA SER A 66 -20.03 -0.81 6.18
C SER A 66 -19.72 0.33 5.22
N PHE A 67 -19.67 0.07 3.91
CA PHE A 67 -19.44 1.10 2.90
C PHE A 67 -20.59 2.11 2.85
N GLU A 68 -21.84 1.66 2.79
CA GLU A 68 -23.02 2.54 2.71
C GLU A 68 -23.26 3.34 4.01
N SER A 69 -22.70 2.92 5.14
CA SER A 69 -22.70 3.72 6.37
C SER A 69 -21.82 4.96 6.28
N LEU A 70 -20.76 4.92 5.45
CA LEU A 70 -19.79 6.00 5.29
C LEU A 70 -20.04 6.84 4.03
N PHE A 71 -20.48 6.19 2.94
CA PHE A 71 -20.55 6.80 1.62
C PHE A 71 -21.94 6.68 1.00
N GLY A 72 -22.31 7.72 0.26
CA GLY A 72 -23.50 7.72 -0.60
C GLY A 72 -23.11 7.94 -2.06
N MET A 73 -24.00 7.51 -2.98
CA MET A 73 -23.80 7.66 -4.42
C MET A 73 -24.03 9.12 -4.84
N ALA A 74 -23.07 9.70 -5.57
CA ALA A 74 -23.16 11.03 -6.17
C ALA A 74 -23.26 10.90 -7.69
N THR A 75 -24.46 10.58 -8.19
CA THR A 75 -24.69 10.48 -9.63
C THR A 75 -24.67 11.87 -10.25
N LEU A 76 -23.79 12.07 -11.24
CA LEU A 76 -23.70 13.28 -12.05
C LEU A 76 -24.29 13.04 -13.44
N MET A 77 -24.75 14.11 -14.09
CA MET A 77 -25.17 14.03 -15.49
C MET A 77 -23.94 13.93 -16.41
N GLY A 78 -23.95 12.98 -17.34
CA GLY A 78 -22.87 12.77 -18.29
C GLY A 78 -22.40 11.31 -18.40
N THR A 79 -21.47 11.06 -19.31
CA THR A 79 -21.02 9.71 -19.66
C THR A 79 -20.31 9.00 -18.50
N ASP A 80 -19.58 9.74 -17.66
CA ASP A 80 -18.82 9.23 -16.52
C ASP A 80 -19.47 9.61 -15.18
N GLY A 81 -20.76 9.94 -15.20
CA GLY A 81 -21.49 10.43 -14.03
C GLY A 81 -22.00 9.34 -13.07
N GLN A 82 -21.80 8.07 -13.40
CA GLN A 82 -22.23 6.98 -12.53
C GLN A 82 -21.16 6.64 -11.49
N PRO A 83 -21.55 6.27 -10.26
CA PRO A 83 -20.63 5.75 -9.26
C PRO A 83 -19.91 4.51 -9.77
N THR A 84 -18.61 4.42 -9.47
CA THR A 84 -17.84 3.21 -9.78
C THR A 84 -18.45 2.00 -9.07
N PRO A 85 -18.94 0.98 -9.77
CA PRO A 85 -19.59 -0.18 -9.13
C PRO A 85 -18.56 -1.02 -8.37
N VAL A 86 -18.98 -1.61 -7.24
CA VAL A 86 -18.20 -2.57 -6.46
C VAL A 86 -18.91 -3.91 -6.45
N ASP A 87 -18.21 -4.96 -6.83
CA ASP A 87 -18.62 -6.34 -6.66
C ASP A 87 -18.16 -6.85 -5.28
N TRP A 88 -19.05 -6.79 -4.29
CA TRP A 88 -18.71 -7.13 -2.90
C TRP A 88 -18.36 -8.62 -2.67
N ASP A 89 -18.66 -9.50 -3.61
CA ASP A 89 -18.23 -10.89 -3.56
C ASP A 89 -16.78 -11.05 -4.04
N GLY A 90 -16.40 -10.25 -5.04
CA GLY A 90 -15.08 -10.30 -5.70
C GLY A 90 -14.12 -9.18 -5.36
N GLU A 91 -14.57 -8.11 -4.69
CA GLU A 91 -13.78 -6.92 -4.43
C GLU A 91 -13.91 -6.42 -2.98
N PHE A 92 -12.95 -5.62 -2.55
CA PHE A 92 -13.01 -4.82 -1.32
C PHE A 92 -12.54 -3.40 -1.60
N VAL A 93 -12.79 -2.48 -0.68
CA VAL A 93 -12.45 -1.06 -0.84
C VAL A 93 -11.40 -0.65 0.18
N LEU A 94 -10.41 0.13 -0.26
CA LEU A 94 -9.53 0.90 0.62
C LEU A 94 -9.96 2.36 0.54
N ALA A 95 -10.24 2.94 1.69
CA ALA A 95 -10.74 4.31 1.80
C ALA A 95 -9.87 5.16 2.72
N VAL A 96 -9.66 6.40 2.28
CA VAL A 96 -9.04 7.47 3.08
C VAL A 96 -9.96 8.67 3.01
N VAL A 97 -10.38 9.18 4.18
CA VAL A 97 -11.16 10.41 4.31
C VAL A 97 -10.51 11.27 5.38
N ASP A 98 -10.01 12.41 4.97
CA ASP A 98 -9.41 13.37 5.90
C ASP A 98 -10.47 14.29 6.51
N PRO A 99 -10.19 14.95 7.65
CA PRO A 99 -11.04 15.98 8.20
C PRO A 99 -11.31 17.12 7.22
N ALA A 100 -12.44 17.78 7.37
CA ALA A 100 -12.78 18.94 6.57
C ALA A 100 -11.68 20.00 6.64
N THR A 101 -11.32 20.54 5.48
CA THR A 101 -10.29 21.56 5.35
C THR A 101 -10.71 22.66 4.37
N ASN A 102 -10.25 23.89 4.59
CA ASN A 102 -10.36 24.98 3.63
C ASN A 102 -9.08 25.16 2.78
N ASN A 103 -8.10 24.26 2.93
CA ASN A 103 -6.98 24.19 2.00
C ASN A 103 -7.40 23.35 0.77
N GLN A 104 -6.93 23.75 -0.39
CA GLN A 104 -7.05 22.93 -1.59
C GLN A 104 -6.21 21.67 -1.40
N THR A 105 -6.86 20.58 -1.01
CA THR A 105 -6.20 19.31 -0.72
C THR A 105 -6.70 18.24 -1.68
N ALA A 106 -5.76 17.54 -2.30
CA ALA A 106 -6.02 16.37 -3.13
C ALA A 106 -5.31 15.14 -2.56
N LEU A 107 -5.98 14.00 -2.63
CA LEU A 107 -5.44 12.68 -2.30
C LEU A 107 -5.39 11.85 -3.58
N ASP A 108 -4.21 11.37 -3.96
CA ASP A 108 -4.00 10.58 -5.16
C ASP A 108 -3.32 9.25 -4.84
N PRO A 109 -3.82 8.12 -5.40
CA PRO A 109 -3.21 6.82 -5.19
C PRO A 109 -1.88 6.77 -5.94
N GLU A 110 -0.85 6.24 -5.28
CA GLU A 110 0.49 6.09 -5.85
C GLU A 110 0.79 4.64 -6.20
N SER A 111 0.65 3.72 -5.24
CA SER A 111 0.90 2.30 -5.45
C SER A 111 0.16 1.42 -4.45
N LEU A 112 -0.15 0.19 -4.87
CA LEU A 112 -0.60 -0.89 -4.00
C LEU A 112 0.36 -2.07 -4.18
N ARG A 113 0.91 -2.60 -3.09
CA ARG A 113 1.86 -3.71 -3.11
C ARG A 113 1.53 -4.71 -2.02
N GLN A 114 2.00 -5.94 -2.18
CA GLN A 114 1.96 -6.92 -1.11
C GLN A 114 3.37 -7.07 -0.51
N GLU A 115 3.48 -6.89 0.80
CA GLU A 115 4.71 -7.07 1.58
C GLU A 115 4.49 -8.17 2.62
N GLY A 116 4.89 -9.40 2.30
CA GLY A 116 4.59 -10.55 3.14
C GLY A 116 3.09 -10.83 3.22
N GLU A 117 2.53 -10.76 4.42
CA GLU A 117 1.10 -10.98 4.71
C GLU A 117 0.33 -9.65 4.88
N GLU A 118 0.87 -8.54 4.40
CA GLU A 118 0.26 -7.22 4.50
C GLU A 118 0.16 -6.56 3.13
N LEU A 119 -0.95 -5.87 2.87
CA LEU A 119 -1.05 -4.93 1.76
C LEU A 119 -0.49 -3.59 2.20
N VAL A 120 0.30 -2.96 1.32
CA VAL A 120 0.83 -1.62 1.52
C VAL A 120 0.22 -0.70 0.47
N PHE A 121 -0.66 0.19 0.90
CA PHE A 121 -1.26 1.20 0.05
C PHE A 121 -0.58 2.55 0.26
N THR A 122 0.11 3.03 -0.77
CA THR A 122 0.79 4.33 -0.76
C THR A 122 -0.02 5.34 -1.53
N TYR A 123 -0.19 6.55 -0.97
CA TYR A 123 -0.89 7.66 -1.60
C TYR A 123 -0.23 8.99 -1.29
N THR A 124 -0.46 9.97 -2.16
CA THR A 124 0.09 11.32 -2.03
C THR A 124 -1.00 12.29 -1.61
N GLU A 125 -0.71 13.10 -0.59
CA GLU A 125 -1.47 14.29 -0.22
C GLU A 125 -0.78 15.51 -0.81
N THR A 126 -1.48 16.23 -1.67
CA THR A 126 -1.02 17.53 -2.19
C THR A 126 -1.87 18.64 -1.57
N SER A 127 -1.22 19.57 -0.89
CA SER A 127 -1.89 20.72 -0.29
C SER A 127 -1.55 22.01 -1.03
N GLY A 128 -2.57 22.76 -1.42
CA GLY A 128 -2.47 24.08 -2.05
C GLY A 128 -2.86 25.23 -1.12
N GLY A 129 -3.19 26.37 -1.71
CA GLY A 129 -3.62 27.57 -0.98
C GLY A 129 -5.03 27.44 -0.37
N ASN A 130 -5.39 28.41 0.46
CA ASN A 130 -6.71 28.49 1.07
C ASN A 130 -7.79 28.78 0.03
N GLN A 131 -8.94 28.16 0.21
CA GLN A 131 -10.16 28.39 -0.57
C GLN A 131 -11.28 28.93 0.34
N SER A 132 -12.32 29.51 -0.27
CA SER A 132 -13.43 30.14 0.45
C SER A 132 -14.48 29.14 0.98
N TYR A 133 -14.30 27.85 0.73
CA TYR A 133 -15.20 26.78 1.12
C TYR A 133 -14.43 25.61 1.74
N TRP A 134 -15.16 24.78 2.48
CA TRP A 134 -14.61 23.58 3.11
C TRP A 134 -14.87 22.35 2.24
N THR A 135 -13.89 21.48 2.17
CA THR A 135 -13.99 20.18 1.49
C THR A 135 -13.53 19.05 2.40
N LEU A 136 -14.03 17.87 2.15
CA LEU A 136 -13.50 16.63 2.71
C LEU A 136 -12.62 15.97 1.64
N PRO A 137 -11.29 15.90 1.83
CA PRO A 137 -10.45 15.14 0.94
C PRO A 137 -10.77 13.64 1.05
N VAL A 138 -11.06 13.02 -0.08
CA VAL A 138 -11.47 11.61 -0.16
C VAL A 138 -10.67 10.89 -1.21
N LEU A 139 -10.17 9.72 -0.88
CA LEU A 139 -9.56 8.78 -1.80
C LEU A 139 -10.14 7.40 -1.54
N MET A 140 -10.63 6.77 -2.59
CA MET A 140 -11.09 5.38 -2.55
C MET A 140 -10.55 4.62 -3.74
N ILE A 141 -10.11 3.40 -3.49
CA ILE A 141 -9.77 2.43 -4.52
C ILE A 141 -10.48 1.11 -4.23
N LYS A 142 -10.87 0.39 -5.27
CA LYS A 142 -11.34 -0.99 -5.16
C LYS A 142 -10.27 -1.96 -5.66
N VAL A 143 -10.18 -3.10 -4.99
CA VAL A 143 -9.14 -4.11 -5.17
C VAL A 143 -9.81 -5.49 -5.26
N ASP A 144 -9.32 -6.34 -6.15
CA ASP A 144 -9.77 -7.73 -6.28
C ASP A 144 -9.46 -8.51 -4.99
N ARG A 145 -10.46 -9.22 -4.46
CA ARG A 145 -10.39 -9.97 -3.20
C ARG A 145 -9.34 -11.09 -3.19
N LYS A 146 -8.89 -11.54 -4.36
CA LYS A 146 -7.77 -12.50 -4.44
C LYS A 146 -6.45 -11.97 -3.87
N TYR A 147 -6.32 -10.64 -3.74
CA TYR A 147 -5.16 -9.98 -3.13
C TYR A 147 -5.36 -9.67 -1.65
N ASP A 148 -6.50 -10.07 -1.07
CA ASP A 148 -6.79 -9.80 0.33
C ASP A 148 -5.88 -10.62 1.25
N THR A 149 -5.08 -9.92 2.05
CA THR A 149 -4.18 -10.50 3.06
C THR A 149 -4.72 -10.34 4.48
N GLY A 150 -5.90 -9.72 4.63
CA GLY A 150 -6.51 -9.43 5.93
C GLY A 150 -5.99 -8.17 6.62
N SER A 151 -4.77 -7.73 6.34
CA SER A 151 -4.19 -6.50 6.90
C SER A 151 -3.74 -5.52 5.82
N VAL A 152 -3.87 -4.21 6.12
CA VAL A 152 -3.47 -3.14 5.22
C VAL A 152 -2.73 -2.06 6.00
N ARG A 153 -1.58 -1.66 5.49
CA ARG A 153 -0.81 -0.51 5.97
C ARG A 153 -0.91 0.63 4.96
N PHE A 154 -1.27 1.80 5.45
CA PHE A 154 -1.38 3.02 4.65
C PHE A 154 -0.10 3.85 4.81
N ILE A 155 0.44 4.33 3.70
CA ILE A 155 1.60 5.22 3.66
C ILE A 155 1.20 6.51 2.95
N ARG A 156 1.29 7.63 3.67
CA ARG A 156 0.97 8.95 3.14
C ARG A 156 2.24 9.72 2.82
N HIS A 157 2.41 10.10 1.56
CA HIS A 157 3.41 11.06 1.14
C HIS A 157 2.80 12.46 1.08
N LYS A 158 3.39 13.44 1.78
CA LYS A 158 2.95 14.83 1.72
C LYS A 158 3.80 15.63 0.76
N THR A 159 3.15 16.22 -0.24
CA THR A 159 3.79 17.16 -1.14
C THR A 159 3.23 18.55 -0.84
N GLY A 160 4.02 19.40 -0.19
CA GLY A 160 3.66 20.79 0.05
C GLY A 160 3.79 21.60 -1.23
N GLY A 161 2.72 22.24 -1.69
CA GLY A 161 2.88 23.37 -2.57
C GLY A 161 3.62 24.46 -1.80
N SER A 162 4.81 24.85 -2.28
CA SER A 162 5.56 25.98 -1.75
C SER A 162 4.67 27.22 -1.86
N GLY A 163 4.07 27.65 -0.75
CA GLY A 163 3.48 28.97 -0.66
C GLY A 163 4.53 29.98 -1.08
N GLN A 164 4.32 30.62 -2.22
CA GLN A 164 5.10 31.82 -2.58
C GLN A 164 4.94 32.80 -1.42
N ALA A 165 6.03 33.05 -0.71
CA ALA A 165 6.13 34.18 0.18
C ALA A 165 5.85 35.42 -0.67
N VAL A 166 4.72 36.07 -0.41
CA VAL A 166 4.43 37.41 -0.97
C VAL A 166 5.54 38.32 -0.45
N PRO A 167 6.35 38.96 -1.34
CA PRO A 167 7.34 39.91 -0.87
C PRO A 167 6.58 41.08 -0.22
N GLU A 168 6.79 41.27 1.07
CA GLU A 168 6.32 42.45 1.81
C GLU A 168 7.06 43.67 1.25
N ASN A 169 6.37 44.43 0.41
CA ASN A 169 6.86 45.72 -0.09
C ASN A 169 6.81 46.72 1.06
N ARG A 170 7.98 47.11 1.51
CA ARG A 170 8.16 48.31 2.35
C ARG A 170 8.14 49.56 1.48
#